data_81ca7c813ece137fc823c6aa8849fe11
#
_entry.id   81ca7c813ece137fc823c6aa8849fe11
#
_cell.length_a   1.000
_cell.length_b   1.000
_cell.length_c   1.000
_cell.angle_alpha   90.00
_cell.angle_beta   90.00
_cell.angle_gamma   90.00
#
_symmetry.space_group_name_H-M   'P 1'
#
loop_
_entity.id
_entity.type
_entity.pdbx_description
1 polymer ?
#
loop_
_entity_poly.entity_id
_entity_poly.type
_entity_poly.pdbx_seq_one_letter_code
_entity_poly.pdbx_strand_id
1 'polypeptide(L)'
;MYVAIDFGISNTDLAISDQGKIVFHTTPSQSSGINAGTLKNILKKHEIDISNIKKIGVTGGKSSDLDDALEGVEIAKINEIDAIGLGAKKLYGIKEESALVVSAGTGTACVHVQGNNFNHLGGIAVGGGMLEGLGSLLFKNSNGLEINEFANSGSRAELDLLIGDVVNKIGNLSPDITAVNFGQAKSSSADTMENTAAALCNMVGEIIGTVAYLNALLVGSDKAYFIGRTSYLSEIIDGINQRLELAGIKGQYNDDREYGNVIGVLESIETNS
;
A
#
# COMPACT_ATOMS: atom_id res chain seq x y z
N MET A 1 -9.61 -25.23 -8.63
CA MET A 1 -9.13 -24.08 -7.83
C MET A 1 -8.60 -23.00 -8.74
N TYR A 2 -8.59 -21.73 -8.30
CA TYR A 2 -7.95 -20.60 -8.99
C TYR A 2 -6.77 -20.11 -8.14
N VAL A 3 -5.72 -19.63 -8.79
CA VAL A 3 -4.52 -19.14 -8.13
C VAL A 3 -4.21 -17.74 -8.65
N ALA A 4 -4.09 -16.79 -7.76
CA ALA A 4 -3.71 -15.40 -8.08
C ALA A 4 -2.37 -15.06 -7.43
N ILE A 5 -1.50 -14.34 -8.14
CA ILE A 5 -0.17 -13.95 -7.66
C ILE A 5 0.09 -12.49 -7.98
N ASP A 6 0.44 -11.71 -6.96
CA ASP A 6 0.98 -10.36 -7.11
C ASP A 6 2.49 -10.37 -6.85
N PHE A 7 3.27 -10.06 -7.87
CA PHE A 7 4.72 -9.93 -7.79
C PHE A 7 5.12 -8.52 -7.38
N GLY A 8 4.90 -8.16 -6.12
CA GLY A 8 5.31 -6.86 -5.60
C GLY A 8 6.83 -6.70 -5.48
N ILE A 9 7.29 -5.47 -5.27
CA ILE A 9 8.72 -5.14 -5.15
C ILE A 9 9.33 -5.81 -3.90
N SER A 10 8.66 -5.71 -2.75
CA SER A 10 9.15 -6.23 -1.47
C SER A 10 8.63 -7.62 -1.16
N ASN A 11 7.39 -7.93 -1.53
CA ASN A 11 6.73 -9.19 -1.24
C ASN A 11 6.00 -9.71 -2.48
N THR A 12 5.91 -11.04 -2.57
CA THR A 12 5.03 -11.74 -3.51
C THR A 12 3.85 -12.30 -2.72
N ASP A 13 2.64 -11.89 -3.08
CA ASP A 13 1.40 -12.32 -2.47
C ASP A 13 0.69 -13.35 -3.34
N LEU A 14 0.12 -14.36 -2.68
CA LEU A 14 -0.59 -15.46 -3.30
C LEU A 14 -1.98 -15.56 -2.69
N ALA A 15 -3.01 -15.67 -3.52
CA ALA A 15 -4.36 -16.03 -3.11
C ALA A 15 -4.79 -17.31 -3.84
N ILE A 16 -5.29 -18.26 -3.10
CA ILE A 16 -5.80 -19.54 -3.60
C ILE A 16 -7.29 -19.58 -3.30
N SER A 17 -8.11 -19.70 -4.35
CA SER A 17 -9.55 -19.88 -4.21
C SER A 17 -9.92 -21.31 -4.60
N ASP A 18 -10.48 -22.04 -3.66
CA ASP A 18 -11.02 -23.37 -3.89
C ASP A 18 -12.37 -23.55 -3.20
N GLN A 19 -13.38 -23.95 -3.94
CA GLN A 19 -14.76 -24.18 -3.47
C GLN A 19 -15.32 -23.01 -2.64
N GLY A 20 -14.99 -21.76 -3.02
CA GLY A 20 -15.46 -20.54 -2.36
C GLY A 20 -14.67 -20.15 -1.10
N LYS A 21 -13.65 -20.90 -0.71
CA LYS A 21 -12.72 -20.56 0.36
C LYS A 21 -11.46 -19.93 -0.24
N ILE A 22 -11.03 -18.80 0.32
CA ILE A 22 -9.79 -18.12 -0.08
C ILE A 22 -8.75 -18.28 1.02
N VAL A 23 -7.51 -18.60 0.63
CA VAL A 23 -6.35 -18.67 1.52
C VAL A 23 -5.26 -17.75 0.95
N PHE A 24 -4.66 -16.95 1.82
CA PHE A 24 -3.60 -16.03 1.46
C PHE A 24 -2.24 -16.50 1.99
N HIS A 25 -1.20 -16.23 1.19
CA HIS A 25 0.20 -16.44 1.60
C HIS A 25 1.04 -15.27 1.12
N THR A 26 2.06 -14.94 1.89
CA THR A 26 3.06 -13.91 1.54
C THR A 26 4.47 -14.49 1.61
N THR A 27 5.29 -14.15 0.64
CA THR A 27 6.71 -14.47 0.66
C THR A 27 7.54 -13.25 0.26
N PRO A 28 8.75 -13.06 0.81
CA PRO A 28 9.64 -12.02 0.33
C PRO A 28 9.88 -12.18 -1.18
N SER A 29 9.92 -11.05 -1.90
CA SER A 29 10.20 -11.06 -3.33
C SER A 29 11.60 -11.59 -3.62
N GLN A 30 11.72 -12.40 -4.69
CA GLN A 30 13.00 -12.96 -5.09
C GLN A 30 13.72 -12.00 -6.05
N SER A 31 15.03 -11.88 -5.90
CA SER A 31 15.89 -11.11 -6.80
C SER A 31 16.08 -11.77 -8.18
N SER A 32 15.80 -13.07 -8.29
CA SER A 32 15.78 -13.79 -9.56
C SER A 32 14.51 -13.44 -10.33
N GLY A 33 14.65 -13.03 -11.58
CA GLY A 33 13.51 -12.59 -12.42
C GLY A 33 12.30 -13.51 -12.39
N ILE A 34 11.14 -12.98 -12.77
CA ILE A 34 9.87 -13.71 -12.83
C ILE A 34 9.87 -14.57 -14.09
N ASN A 35 9.75 -15.88 -13.94
CA ASN A 35 9.72 -16.86 -15.02
C ASN A 35 8.94 -18.13 -14.61
N ALA A 36 8.79 -19.09 -15.51
CA ALA A 36 8.09 -20.35 -15.26
C ALA A 36 8.67 -21.13 -14.03
N GLY A 37 10.00 -21.08 -13.83
CA GLY A 37 10.64 -21.68 -12.68
C GLY A 37 10.25 -21.01 -11.36
N THR A 38 10.13 -19.69 -11.36
CA THR A 38 9.64 -18.91 -10.20
C THR A 38 8.22 -19.32 -9.82
N LEU A 39 7.32 -19.43 -10.81
CA LEU A 39 5.94 -19.90 -10.57
C LEU A 39 5.92 -21.31 -9.99
N LYS A 40 6.65 -22.26 -10.58
CA LYS A 40 6.74 -23.64 -10.08
C LYS A 40 7.24 -23.70 -8.64
N ASN A 41 8.25 -22.89 -8.30
CA ASN A 41 8.78 -22.85 -6.96
C ASN A 41 7.75 -22.30 -5.94
N ILE A 42 6.97 -21.28 -6.32
CA ILE A 42 5.89 -20.74 -5.47
C ILE A 42 4.83 -21.81 -5.26
N LEU A 43 4.33 -22.44 -6.33
CA LEU A 43 3.31 -23.51 -6.23
C LEU A 43 3.80 -24.65 -5.36
N LYS A 44 5.04 -25.12 -5.58
CA LYS A 44 5.64 -26.21 -4.78
C LYS A 44 5.82 -25.84 -3.31
N LYS A 45 6.24 -24.61 -3.01
CA LYS A 45 6.43 -24.11 -1.64
C LYS A 45 5.13 -24.16 -0.84
N HIS A 46 4.00 -23.92 -1.49
CA HIS A 46 2.68 -23.90 -0.87
C HIS A 46 1.89 -25.20 -1.12
N GLU A 47 2.58 -26.28 -1.55
CA GLU A 47 1.99 -27.61 -1.75
C GLU A 47 0.80 -27.61 -2.73
N ILE A 48 0.83 -26.71 -3.73
CA ILE A 48 -0.23 -26.58 -4.73
C ILE A 48 0.08 -27.50 -5.92
N ASP A 49 -0.80 -28.46 -6.14
CA ASP A 49 -0.71 -29.33 -7.33
C ASP A 49 -1.30 -28.59 -8.54
N ILE A 50 -0.46 -28.37 -9.55
CA ILE A 50 -0.82 -27.66 -10.78
C ILE A 50 -1.97 -28.34 -11.52
N SER A 51 -2.10 -29.67 -11.43
CA SER A 51 -3.18 -30.43 -12.08
C SER A 51 -4.59 -30.04 -11.57
N ASN A 52 -4.68 -29.44 -10.38
CA ASN A 52 -5.93 -29.00 -9.76
C ASN A 52 -6.25 -27.54 -10.08
N ILE A 53 -5.34 -26.82 -10.75
CA ILE A 53 -5.51 -25.40 -11.07
C ILE A 53 -6.30 -25.27 -12.37
N LYS A 54 -7.38 -24.50 -12.35
CA LYS A 54 -8.16 -24.13 -13.53
C LYS A 54 -7.52 -22.98 -14.30
N LYS A 55 -7.02 -21.98 -13.58
CA LYS A 55 -6.42 -20.77 -14.14
C LYS A 55 -5.50 -20.09 -13.13
N ILE A 56 -4.42 -19.49 -13.61
CA ILE A 56 -3.49 -18.68 -12.83
C ILE A 56 -3.66 -17.24 -13.28
N GLY A 57 -3.85 -16.30 -12.33
CA GLY A 57 -3.79 -14.86 -12.59
C GLY A 57 -2.50 -14.29 -12.03
N VAL A 58 -1.88 -13.34 -12.74
CA VAL A 58 -0.65 -12.69 -12.30
C VAL A 58 -0.73 -11.18 -12.51
N THR A 59 -0.11 -10.43 -11.59
CA THR A 59 0.09 -8.97 -11.70
C THR A 59 1.43 -8.57 -11.07
N GLY A 60 1.78 -7.29 -11.20
CA GLY A 60 2.98 -6.71 -10.59
C GLY A 60 4.28 -7.08 -11.29
N GLY A 61 5.36 -6.40 -10.93
CA GLY A 61 6.70 -6.63 -11.42
C GLY A 61 6.79 -6.79 -12.93
N LYS A 62 7.58 -7.76 -13.38
CA LYS A 62 7.68 -8.18 -14.80
C LYS A 62 6.84 -9.42 -15.10
N SER A 63 5.67 -9.55 -14.47
CA SER A 63 4.75 -10.68 -14.69
C SER A 63 4.27 -10.77 -16.15
N SER A 64 4.29 -9.66 -16.88
CA SER A 64 4.03 -9.62 -18.33
C SER A 64 4.99 -10.46 -19.17
N ASP A 65 6.20 -10.72 -18.67
CA ASP A 65 7.23 -11.49 -19.36
C ASP A 65 7.01 -13.02 -19.26
N LEU A 66 6.06 -13.47 -18.43
CA LEU A 66 5.69 -14.88 -18.32
C LEU A 66 5.05 -15.38 -19.61
N ASP A 67 5.20 -16.67 -19.90
CA ASP A 67 4.44 -17.34 -20.95
C ASP A 67 2.93 -17.29 -20.65
N ASP A 68 2.10 -17.54 -21.66
CA ASP A 68 0.63 -17.51 -21.50
C ASP A 68 0.07 -18.79 -20.87
N ALA A 69 0.93 -19.78 -20.59
CA ALA A 69 0.55 -21.02 -19.93
C ALA A 69 1.72 -21.65 -19.14
N LEU A 70 1.41 -22.39 -18.08
CA LEU A 70 2.32 -23.23 -17.33
C LEU A 70 1.77 -24.65 -17.27
N GLU A 71 2.50 -25.61 -17.89
CA GLU A 71 2.09 -27.04 -17.94
C GLU A 71 0.63 -27.26 -18.42
N GLY A 72 0.18 -26.42 -19.35
CA GLY A 72 -1.17 -26.50 -19.92
C GLY A 72 -2.22 -25.66 -19.16
N VAL A 73 -1.87 -25.08 -18.02
CA VAL A 73 -2.74 -24.16 -17.27
C VAL A 73 -2.57 -22.73 -17.77
N GLU A 74 -3.65 -22.09 -18.19
CA GLU A 74 -3.66 -20.70 -18.67
C GLU A 74 -3.15 -19.73 -17.61
N ILE A 75 -2.30 -18.77 -18.02
CA ILE A 75 -1.83 -17.63 -17.21
C ILE A 75 -2.47 -16.34 -17.75
N ALA A 76 -3.36 -15.75 -16.96
CA ALA A 76 -3.93 -14.44 -17.25
C ALA A 76 -3.07 -13.34 -16.63
N LYS A 77 -2.62 -12.39 -17.45
CA LYS A 77 -1.82 -11.23 -17.03
C LYS A 77 -2.76 -10.06 -16.79
N ILE A 78 -2.91 -9.65 -15.54
CA ILE A 78 -3.80 -8.59 -15.11
C ILE A 78 -3.01 -7.30 -14.93
N ASN A 79 -3.49 -6.20 -15.50
CA ASN A 79 -2.88 -4.90 -15.28
C ASN A 79 -2.95 -4.53 -13.80
N GLU A 80 -1.88 -3.94 -13.27
CA GLU A 80 -1.79 -3.60 -11.84
C GLU A 80 -2.87 -2.60 -11.41
N ILE A 81 -3.24 -1.65 -12.26
CA ILE A 81 -4.28 -0.66 -11.97
C ILE A 81 -5.66 -1.34 -11.88
N ASP A 82 -5.92 -2.31 -12.76
CA ASP A 82 -7.16 -3.11 -12.73
C ASP A 82 -7.19 -3.98 -11.45
N ALA A 83 -6.07 -4.59 -11.09
CA ALA A 83 -5.96 -5.38 -9.86
C ALA A 83 -6.22 -4.53 -8.60
N ILE A 84 -5.63 -3.32 -8.52
CA ILE A 84 -5.89 -2.35 -7.44
C ILE A 84 -7.38 -2.01 -7.35
N GLY A 85 -7.99 -1.63 -8.47
CA GLY A 85 -9.38 -1.20 -8.53
C GLY A 85 -10.36 -2.33 -8.18
N LEU A 86 -10.21 -3.50 -8.80
CA LEU A 86 -11.05 -4.69 -8.54
C LEU A 86 -10.91 -5.16 -7.08
N GLY A 87 -9.67 -5.21 -6.58
CA GLY A 87 -9.39 -5.64 -5.20
C GLY A 87 -10.04 -4.71 -4.18
N ALA A 88 -9.89 -3.41 -4.34
CA ALA A 88 -10.55 -2.44 -3.46
C ALA A 88 -12.09 -2.54 -3.56
N LYS A 89 -12.66 -2.66 -4.77
CA LYS A 89 -14.11 -2.88 -4.92
C LYS A 89 -14.58 -4.10 -4.16
N LYS A 90 -13.84 -5.20 -4.24
CA LYS A 90 -14.18 -6.45 -3.53
C LYS A 90 -14.08 -6.29 -2.02
N LEU A 91 -12.96 -5.75 -1.52
CA LEU A 91 -12.69 -5.60 -0.09
C LEU A 91 -13.66 -4.66 0.62
N TYR A 92 -13.96 -3.53 0.00
CA TYR A 92 -14.75 -2.47 0.62
C TYR A 92 -16.22 -2.47 0.18
N GLY A 93 -16.60 -3.29 -0.81
CA GLY A 93 -17.92 -3.28 -1.39
C GLY A 93 -18.28 -1.92 -1.99
N ILE A 94 -17.33 -1.26 -2.66
CA ILE A 94 -17.50 0.08 -3.23
C ILE A 94 -18.65 0.09 -4.22
N LYS A 95 -19.66 0.93 -3.94
CA LYS A 95 -20.87 1.11 -4.75
C LYS A 95 -20.99 2.53 -5.31
N GLU A 96 -20.14 3.44 -4.86
CA GLU A 96 -20.06 4.81 -5.32
C GLU A 96 -19.73 4.84 -6.81
N GLU A 97 -20.31 5.81 -7.54
CA GLU A 97 -20.02 6.01 -8.98
C GLU A 97 -18.59 6.47 -9.21
N SER A 98 -18.00 7.13 -8.21
CA SER A 98 -16.62 7.64 -8.22
C SER A 98 -15.99 7.43 -6.85
N ALA A 99 -14.84 6.80 -6.80
CA ALA A 99 -14.11 6.54 -5.58
C ALA A 99 -12.59 6.66 -5.79
N LEU A 100 -11.87 7.06 -4.73
CA LEU A 100 -10.42 7.05 -4.71
C LEU A 100 -9.91 5.80 -3.99
N VAL A 101 -9.05 5.04 -4.65
CA VAL A 101 -8.26 3.96 -4.06
C VAL A 101 -6.80 4.39 -3.98
N VAL A 102 -6.17 4.17 -2.83
CA VAL A 102 -4.77 4.46 -2.56
C VAL A 102 -4.06 3.16 -2.23
N SER A 103 -3.20 2.71 -3.14
CA SER A 103 -2.33 1.55 -2.91
C SER A 103 -1.04 2.03 -2.26
N ALA A 104 -0.94 1.87 -0.93
CA ALA A 104 0.21 2.25 -0.11
C ALA A 104 1.06 1.03 0.22
N GLY A 105 1.98 0.69 -0.67
CA GLY A 105 2.94 -0.41 -0.56
C GLY A 105 4.38 0.10 -0.41
N THR A 106 5.32 -0.46 -1.17
CA THR A 106 6.72 0.02 -1.23
C THR A 106 6.78 1.47 -1.70
N GLY A 107 5.99 1.84 -2.72
CA GLY A 107 5.60 3.19 -3.11
C GLY A 107 4.10 3.37 -2.94
N THR A 108 3.55 4.47 -3.46
CA THR A 108 2.11 4.76 -3.38
C THR A 108 1.56 5.09 -4.76
N ALA A 109 0.41 4.48 -5.12
CA ALA A 109 -0.35 4.78 -6.33
C ALA A 109 -1.77 5.21 -5.98
N CYS A 110 -2.32 6.17 -6.73
CA CYS A 110 -3.70 6.62 -6.63
C CYS A 110 -4.47 6.15 -7.87
N VAL A 111 -5.60 5.48 -7.64
CA VAL A 111 -6.46 4.94 -8.70
C VAL A 111 -7.88 5.47 -8.53
N HIS A 112 -8.40 6.07 -9.59
CA HIS A 112 -9.80 6.45 -9.67
C HIS A 112 -10.64 5.24 -10.11
N VAL A 113 -11.58 4.87 -9.30
CA VAL A 113 -12.56 3.82 -9.58
C VAL A 113 -13.85 4.48 -10.05
N GLN A 114 -14.24 4.24 -11.30
CA GLN A 114 -15.47 4.75 -11.89
C GLN A 114 -16.27 3.58 -12.50
N GLY A 115 -17.17 3.03 -11.73
CA GLY A 115 -17.86 1.80 -12.10
C GLY A 115 -16.87 0.63 -12.25
N ASN A 116 -16.67 0.15 -13.49
CA ASN A 116 -15.68 -0.89 -13.82
C ASN A 116 -14.46 -0.31 -14.57
N ASN A 117 -14.33 0.99 -14.65
CA ASN A 117 -13.16 1.65 -15.23
C ASN A 117 -12.21 2.07 -14.10
N PHE A 118 -10.93 1.76 -14.28
CA PHE A 118 -9.86 2.07 -13.33
C PHE A 118 -8.82 2.95 -14.00
N ASN A 119 -8.62 4.16 -13.47
CA ASN A 119 -7.71 5.12 -14.06
C ASN A 119 -6.59 5.47 -13.07
N HIS A 120 -5.35 5.32 -13.50
CA HIS A 120 -4.21 5.75 -12.72
C HIS A 120 -4.15 7.28 -12.68
N LEU A 121 -4.33 7.88 -11.50
CA LEU A 121 -4.25 9.33 -11.30
C LEU A 121 -2.82 9.81 -11.10
N GLY A 122 -1.90 8.90 -10.82
CA GLY A 122 -0.52 9.17 -10.52
C GLY A 122 -0.05 8.40 -9.30
N GLY A 123 1.23 8.52 -8.99
CA GLY A 123 1.86 7.88 -7.85
C GLY A 123 3.03 8.71 -7.33
N ILE A 124 3.51 8.34 -6.16
CA ILE A 124 4.69 8.93 -5.54
C ILE A 124 5.66 7.83 -5.11
N ALA A 125 6.95 8.12 -5.19
CA ALA A 125 8.01 7.23 -4.74
C ALA A 125 8.17 7.28 -3.20
N VAL A 126 7.05 7.38 -2.47
CA VAL A 126 6.97 7.42 -1.01
C VAL A 126 6.06 6.32 -0.54
N GLY A 127 6.50 5.55 0.44
CA GLY A 127 5.80 4.42 1.03
C GLY A 127 6.73 3.65 1.96
N GLY A 128 6.43 2.38 2.19
CA GLY A 128 7.23 1.50 3.05
C GLY A 128 8.68 1.39 2.62
N GLY A 129 8.96 1.38 1.31
CA GLY A 129 10.33 1.32 0.81
C GLY A 129 11.17 2.55 1.18
N MET A 130 10.58 3.75 1.17
CA MET A 130 11.28 4.96 1.64
C MET A 130 11.48 4.93 3.16
N LEU A 131 10.45 4.51 3.92
CA LEU A 131 10.55 4.36 5.37
C LEU A 131 11.72 3.45 5.76
N GLU A 132 11.76 2.24 5.19
CA GLU A 132 12.80 1.24 5.46
C GLU A 132 14.18 1.70 5.00
N GLY A 133 14.26 2.33 3.82
CA GLY A 133 15.51 2.87 3.29
C GLY A 133 16.10 3.97 4.17
N LEU A 134 15.28 4.94 4.59
CA LEU A 134 15.71 6.01 5.48
C LEU A 134 15.98 5.49 6.90
N GLY A 135 15.18 4.58 7.42
CA GLY A 135 15.45 3.91 8.70
C GLY A 135 16.80 3.21 8.72
N SER A 136 17.14 2.48 7.64
CA SER A 136 18.46 1.86 7.47
C SER A 136 19.60 2.88 7.48
N LEU A 137 19.41 4.03 6.84
CA LEU A 137 20.43 5.08 6.78
C LEU A 137 20.60 5.81 8.12
N LEU A 138 19.48 6.20 8.75
CA LEU A 138 19.47 7.06 9.93
C LEU A 138 19.81 6.31 11.22
N PHE A 139 19.26 5.12 11.42
CA PHE A 139 19.44 4.37 12.68
C PHE A 139 19.66 2.87 12.50
N LYS A 140 20.07 2.44 11.29
CA LYS A 140 20.47 1.06 10.97
C LYS A 140 19.34 0.03 11.16
N ASN A 141 18.09 0.43 11.01
CA ASN A 141 16.95 -0.46 11.00
C ASN A 141 16.16 -0.31 9.70
N SER A 142 15.90 -1.44 9.03
CA SER A 142 15.15 -1.51 7.77
C SER A 142 13.84 -2.31 7.90
N ASN A 143 13.40 -2.60 9.12
CA ASN A 143 12.13 -3.28 9.36
C ASN A 143 11.02 -2.27 9.65
N GLY A 144 10.06 -2.11 8.72
CA GLY A 144 9.01 -1.11 8.85
C GLY A 144 8.15 -1.27 10.09
N LEU A 145 7.88 -2.50 10.57
CA LEU A 145 7.12 -2.75 11.80
C LEU A 145 7.90 -2.30 13.04
N GLU A 146 9.18 -2.65 13.13
CA GLU A 146 10.03 -2.21 14.25
C GLU A 146 10.21 -0.69 14.25
N ILE A 147 10.34 -0.05 13.08
CA ILE A 147 10.40 1.41 12.97
C ILE A 147 9.11 2.03 13.51
N ASN A 148 7.96 1.45 13.21
CA ASN A 148 6.68 1.92 13.73
C ASN A 148 6.57 1.70 15.25
N GLU A 149 7.10 0.60 15.80
CA GLU A 149 7.15 0.37 17.25
C GLU A 149 8.02 1.41 17.97
N PHE A 150 9.18 1.77 17.42
CA PHE A 150 10.00 2.87 17.94
C PHE A 150 9.23 4.20 17.85
N ALA A 151 8.56 4.46 16.73
CA ALA A 151 7.79 5.67 16.52
C ALA A 151 6.68 5.85 17.56
N ASN A 152 5.99 4.78 17.96
CA ASN A 152 4.97 4.79 19.02
C ASN A 152 5.51 5.23 20.38
N SER A 153 6.81 5.11 20.62
CA SER A 153 7.48 5.51 21.86
C SER A 153 8.15 6.87 21.79
N GLY A 154 8.16 7.49 20.58
CA GLY A 154 8.78 8.77 20.32
C GLY A 154 7.80 9.93 20.23
N SER A 155 8.36 11.12 20.03
CA SER A 155 7.61 12.35 19.78
C SER A 155 8.14 13.04 18.54
N ARG A 156 7.34 13.11 17.47
CA ARG A 156 7.72 13.84 16.25
C ARG A 156 7.93 15.34 16.49
N ALA A 157 7.21 15.90 17.49
CA ALA A 157 7.30 17.31 17.83
C ALA A 157 8.69 17.75 18.32
N GLU A 158 9.55 16.79 18.73
CA GLU A 158 10.94 17.07 19.09
C GLU A 158 11.82 17.40 17.87
N LEU A 159 11.42 16.95 16.67
CA LEU A 159 12.20 17.12 15.44
C LEU A 159 11.44 17.88 14.33
N ASP A 160 10.11 17.79 14.30
CA ASP A 160 9.27 18.54 13.36
C ASP A 160 9.06 19.96 13.87
N LEU A 161 8.96 20.92 12.94
CA LEU A 161 8.50 22.26 13.22
C LEU A 161 6.98 22.30 13.03
N LEU A 162 6.25 22.61 14.07
CA LEU A 162 4.78 22.62 14.04
C LEU A 162 4.24 24.01 13.68
N ILE A 163 2.98 24.06 13.23
CA ILE A 163 2.29 25.33 12.95
C ILE A 163 2.26 26.22 14.19
N GLY A 164 2.00 25.65 15.38
CA GLY A 164 1.98 26.38 16.66
C GLY A 164 3.31 27.00 17.04
N ASP A 165 4.44 26.50 16.52
CA ASP A 165 5.78 27.04 16.78
C ASP A 165 6.08 28.29 15.96
N VAL A 166 5.43 28.46 14.80
CA VAL A 166 5.76 29.51 13.83
C VAL A 166 4.70 30.60 13.71
N VAL A 167 3.46 30.32 14.12
CA VAL A 167 2.36 31.27 14.01
C VAL A 167 1.42 31.17 15.22
N ASN A 168 0.92 32.33 15.66
CA ASN A 168 -0.02 32.39 16.78
C ASN A 168 -1.41 31.85 16.44
N LYS A 169 -1.84 31.97 15.17
CA LYS A 169 -3.13 31.48 14.67
C LYS A 169 -3.16 31.46 13.14
N ILE A 170 -3.53 30.32 12.56
CA ILE A 170 -3.85 30.20 11.11
C ILE A 170 -5.25 29.64 10.95
N GLY A 171 -6.26 30.52 10.81
CA GLY A 171 -7.63 30.09 10.57
C GLY A 171 -8.11 29.04 11.56
N ASN A 172 -8.52 27.87 11.07
CA ASN A 172 -8.99 26.72 11.85
C ASN A 172 -7.97 25.56 11.90
N LEU A 173 -6.71 25.78 11.46
CA LEU A 173 -5.69 24.75 11.51
C LEU A 173 -5.28 24.47 12.96
N SER A 174 -5.14 23.17 13.30
CA SER A 174 -4.57 22.75 14.57
C SER A 174 -3.12 23.21 14.70
N PRO A 175 -2.68 23.69 15.88
CA PRO A 175 -1.29 24.01 16.12
C PRO A 175 -0.34 22.79 15.97
N ASP A 176 -0.87 21.57 16.12
CA ASP A 176 -0.09 20.32 16.05
C ASP A 176 0.19 19.84 14.61
N ILE A 177 -0.33 20.54 13.61
CA ILE A 177 0.00 20.22 12.20
C ILE A 177 1.45 20.57 11.92
N THR A 178 2.15 19.69 11.22
CA THR A 178 3.53 19.91 10.81
C THR A 178 3.61 21.03 9.79
N ALA A 179 4.40 22.07 10.10
CA ALA A 179 4.79 23.11 9.15
C ALA A 179 5.98 22.66 8.29
N VAL A 180 6.99 22.03 8.93
CA VAL A 180 8.19 21.50 8.23
C VAL A 180 8.63 20.21 8.90
N ASN A 181 8.56 19.09 8.18
CA ASN A 181 9.08 17.83 8.65
C ASN A 181 10.59 17.95 8.92
N PHE A 182 11.05 17.43 10.07
CA PHE A 182 12.43 17.59 10.55
C PHE A 182 12.91 19.03 10.66
N GLY A 183 12.01 20.02 10.72
CA GLY A 183 12.37 21.45 10.71
C GLY A 183 13.20 21.89 11.91
N GLN A 184 13.09 21.21 13.06
CA GLN A 184 13.85 21.47 14.28
C GLN A 184 15.12 20.60 14.42
N ALA A 185 15.32 19.58 13.58
CA ALA A 185 16.39 18.59 13.73
C ALA A 185 17.80 19.20 13.83
N LYS A 186 18.05 20.38 13.24
CA LYS A 186 19.34 21.08 13.31
C LYS A 186 19.67 21.66 14.69
N SER A 187 18.66 21.96 15.48
CA SER A 187 18.78 22.65 16.78
C SER A 187 18.34 21.75 17.95
N SER A 188 17.70 20.65 17.69
CA SER A 188 17.26 19.70 18.70
C SER A 188 18.43 18.87 19.24
N SER A 189 18.41 18.62 20.54
CA SER A 189 19.27 17.62 21.20
C SER A 189 18.50 16.32 21.47
N ALA A 190 17.28 16.21 20.97
CA ALA A 190 16.36 15.10 21.18
C ALA A 190 16.30 14.14 19.96
N ASP A 191 17.39 14.00 19.24
CA ASP A 191 17.55 13.15 18.05
C ASP A 191 17.69 11.65 18.43
N THR A 192 16.82 11.18 19.32
CA THR A 192 16.76 9.75 19.67
C THR A 192 16.20 8.94 18.50
N MET A 193 16.43 7.62 18.55
CA MET A 193 15.91 6.72 17.54
C MET A 193 14.36 6.77 17.48
N GLU A 194 13.73 6.82 18.65
CA GLU A 194 12.27 6.85 18.78
C GLU A 194 11.69 8.15 18.18
N ASN A 195 12.26 9.31 18.51
CA ASN A 195 11.82 10.59 17.96
C ASN A 195 12.07 10.69 16.46
N THR A 196 13.21 10.16 16.00
CA THR A 196 13.54 10.10 14.56
C THR A 196 12.57 9.20 13.82
N ALA A 197 12.22 8.03 14.39
CA ALA A 197 11.24 7.12 13.83
C ALA A 197 9.84 7.77 13.79
N ALA A 198 9.41 8.46 14.86
CA ALA A 198 8.13 9.17 14.91
C ALA A 198 8.04 10.26 13.82
N ALA A 199 9.05 11.11 13.68
CA ALA A 199 9.09 12.15 12.66
C ALA A 199 9.13 11.55 11.25
N LEU A 200 9.85 10.44 11.05
CA LEU A 200 9.94 9.73 9.76
C LEU A 200 8.60 9.09 9.36
N CYS A 201 7.94 8.38 10.27
CA CYS A 201 6.62 7.79 10.03
C CYS A 201 5.57 8.87 9.72
N ASN A 202 5.56 9.95 10.52
CA ASN A 202 4.68 11.09 10.29
C ASN A 202 4.91 11.70 8.91
N MET A 203 6.16 11.97 8.51
CA MET A 203 6.48 12.52 7.20
C MET A 203 5.95 11.65 6.06
N VAL A 204 6.17 10.33 6.14
CA VAL A 204 5.64 9.38 5.14
C VAL A 204 4.12 9.44 5.10
N GLY A 205 3.47 9.42 6.26
CA GLY A 205 2.01 9.49 6.39
C GLY A 205 1.45 10.78 5.82
N GLU A 206 2.01 11.93 6.18
CA GLU A 206 1.56 13.24 5.70
C GLU A 206 1.70 13.41 4.19
N ILE A 207 2.78 12.90 3.58
CA ILE A 207 2.95 12.96 2.12
C ILE A 207 1.90 12.09 1.44
N ILE A 208 1.69 10.85 1.90
CA ILE A 208 0.65 9.95 1.37
C ILE A 208 -0.74 10.57 1.55
N GLY A 209 -1.05 11.07 2.76
CA GLY A 209 -2.32 11.69 3.07
C GLY A 209 -2.60 12.94 2.23
N THR A 210 -1.58 13.78 2.01
CA THR A 210 -1.71 14.97 1.16
C THR A 210 -2.04 14.60 -0.29
N VAL A 211 -1.33 13.63 -0.86
CA VAL A 211 -1.61 13.15 -2.22
C VAL A 211 -2.99 12.49 -2.29
N ALA A 212 -3.35 11.72 -1.27
CA ALA A 212 -4.66 11.08 -1.20
C ALA A 212 -5.81 12.11 -1.17
N TYR A 213 -5.76 13.12 -0.28
CA TYR A 213 -6.85 14.10 -0.23
C TYR A 213 -6.96 14.95 -1.50
N LEU A 214 -5.82 15.34 -2.11
CA LEU A 214 -5.84 16.10 -3.36
C LEU A 214 -6.49 15.29 -4.49
N ASN A 215 -6.19 13.99 -4.59
CA ASN A 215 -6.82 13.10 -5.57
C ASN A 215 -8.29 12.83 -5.23
N ALA A 216 -8.66 12.71 -3.94
CA ALA A 216 -10.06 12.56 -3.53
C ALA A 216 -10.91 13.77 -3.95
N LEU A 217 -10.40 14.99 -3.73
CA LEU A 217 -11.03 16.22 -4.20
C LEU A 217 -11.15 16.27 -5.72
N LEU A 218 -10.10 15.84 -6.43
CA LEU A 218 -10.08 15.80 -7.90
C LEU A 218 -11.19 14.92 -8.47
N VAL A 219 -11.46 13.77 -7.85
CA VAL A 219 -12.47 12.80 -8.31
C VAL A 219 -13.84 12.96 -7.63
N GLY A 220 -13.98 13.93 -6.72
CA GLY A 220 -15.21 14.21 -6.01
C GLY A 220 -15.59 13.14 -4.98
N SER A 221 -14.60 12.45 -4.38
CA SER A 221 -14.82 11.42 -3.37
C SER A 221 -14.65 12.01 -1.95
N ASP A 222 -15.58 11.68 -1.04
CA ASP A 222 -15.47 12.00 0.39
C ASP A 222 -14.72 10.93 1.20
N LYS A 223 -14.23 9.88 0.51
CA LYS A 223 -13.49 8.77 1.09
C LYS A 223 -12.23 8.44 0.28
N ALA A 224 -11.21 7.93 0.97
CA ALA A 224 -10.04 7.31 0.36
C ALA A 224 -9.93 5.87 0.89
N TYR A 225 -9.97 4.89 -0.01
CA TYR A 225 -9.88 3.47 0.31
C TYR A 225 -8.43 3.01 0.21
N PHE A 226 -7.86 2.59 1.33
CA PHE A 226 -6.45 2.21 1.39
C PHE A 226 -6.26 0.71 1.24
N ILE A 227 -5.31 0.31 0.39
CA ILE A 227 -4.78 -1.05 0.29
C ILE A 227 -3.25 -1.01 0.44
N GLY A 228 -2.63 -2.16 0.70
CA GLY A 228 -1.17 -2.28 0.84
C GLY A 228 -0.67 -2.16 2.28
N ARG A 229 0.51 -2.72 2.52
CA ARG A 229 1.06 -2.94 3.88
C ARG A 229 1.46 -1.69 4.62
N THR A 230 1.88 -0.63 3.93
CA THR A 230 2.25 0.64 4.58
C THR A 230 1.07 1.24 5.35
N SER A 231 -0.17 0.96 4.93
CA SER A 231 -1.38 1.40 5.61
C SER A 231 -1.73 0.62 6.89
N TYR A 232 -0.88 -0.30 7.35
CA TYR A 232 -1.01 -0.93 8.68
C TYR A 232 -0.17 -0.27 9.77
N LEU A 233 0.81 0.56 9.38
CA LEU A 233 1.69 1.22 10.32
C LEU A 233 0.94 2.38 10.99
N SER A 234 0.67 2.27 12.30
CA SER A 234 -0.20 3.18 13.06
C SER A 234 0.22 4.64 12.92
N GLU A 235 1.51 4.92 13.12
CA GLU A 235 2.03 6.28 13.05
C GLU A 235 1.95 6.89 11.63
N ILE A 236 2.01 6.04 10.60
CA ILE A 236 1.77 6.47 9.21
C ILE A 236 0.28 6.75 9.00
N ILE A 237 -0.62 5.88 9.51
CA ILE A 237 -2.07 6.08 9.43
C ILE A 237 -2.48 7.40 10.10
N ASP A 238 -1.90 7.72 11.24
CA ASP A 238 -2.18 8.97 11.95
C ASP A 238 -1.78 10.20 11.12
N GLY A 239 -0.59 10.17 10.51
CA GLY A 239 -0.16 11.20 9.57
C GLY A 239 -1.07 11.31 8.33
N ILE A 240 -1.50 10.18 7.77
CA ILE A 240 -2.46 10.14 6.65
C ILE A 240 -3.79 10.78 7.07
N ASN A 241 -4.38 10.32 8.17
CA ASN A 241 -5.70 10.79 8.62
C ASN A 241 -5.69 12.27 8.97
N GLN A 242 -4.63 12.76 9.62
CA GLN A 242 -4.47 14.19 9.92
C GLN A 242 -4.56 15.06 8.65
N ARG A 243 -3.98 14.59 7.53
CA ARG A 243 -4.04 15.32 6.24
C ARG A 243 -5.40 15.17 5.55
N LEU A 244 -6.01 13.98 5.60
CA LEU A 244 -7.34 13.75 5.04
C LEU A 244 -8.40 14.63 5.72
N GLU A 245 -8.33 14.77 7.04
CA GLU A 245 -9.25 15.57 7.84
C GLU A 245 -9.26 17.06 7.43
N LEU A 246 -8.14 17.60 6.98
CA LEU A 246 -8.07 18.99 6.47
C LEU A 246 -9.02 19.25 5.29
N ALA A 247 -9.31 18.20 4.52
CA ALA A 247 -10.22 18.26 3.37
C ALA A 247 -11.59 17.62 3.66
N GLY A 248 -11.84 17.16 4.90
CA GLY A 248 -13.06 16.44 5.26
C GLY A 248 -13.18 15.05 4.62
N ILE A 249 -12.07 14.48 4.16
CA ILE A 249 -12.02 13.15 3.55
C ILE A 249 -11.85 12.09 4.65
N LYS A 250 -12.49 10.93 4.49
CA LYS A 250 -12.40 9.82 5.45
C LYS A 250 -11.54 8.67 4.89
N GLY A 251 -10.49 8.30 5.59
CA GLY A 251 -9.73 7.07 5.31
C GLY A 251 -10.55 5.82 5.61
N GLN A 252 -10.48 4.83 4.73
CA GLN A 252 -11.10 3.52 4.91
C GLN A 252 -10.04 2.44 4.92
N TYR A 253 -10.06 1.58 5.95
CA TYR A 253 -9.02 0.58 6.22
C TYR A 253 -9.66 -0.77 6.51
N ASN A 254 -9.59 -1.69 5.54
CA ASN A 254 -10.08 -3.08 5.68
C ASN A 254 -8.99 -3.96 6.32
N ASP A 255 -9.37 -5.00 7.04
CA ASP A 255 -8.42 -5.89 7.72
C ASP A 255 -7.55 -6.70 6.76
N ASP A 256 -8.05 -7.03 5.56
CA ASP A 256 -7.31 -7.78 4.52
C ASP A 256 -6.69 -6.86 3.44
N ARG A 257 -6.54 -5.56 3.72
CA ARG A 257 -6.08 -4.57 2.73
C ARG A 257 -4.68 -4.80 2.17
N GLU A 258 -3.86 -5.58 2.85
CA GLU A 258 -2.54 -5.98 2.35
C GLU A 258 -2.62 -6.87 1.10
N TYR A 259 -3.71 -7.62 0.99
CA TYR A 259 -3.97 -8.53 -0.14
C TYR A 259 -4.81 -7.89 -1.25
N GLY A 260 -5.02 -6.58 -1.22
CA GLY A 260 -5.88 -5.87 -2.17
C GLY A 260 -5.60 -6.21 -3.62
N ASN A 261 -4.33 -6.13 -4.05
CA ASN A 261 -3.94 -6.43 -5.44
C ASN A 261 -4.24 -7.89 -5.82
N VAL A 262 -3.82 -8.84 -4.99
CA VAL A 262 -4.00 -10.27 -5.31
C VAL A 262 -5.47 -10.69 -5.27
N ILE A 263 -6.30 -10.04 -4.44
CA ILE A 263 -7.76 -10.19 -4.46
C ILE A 263 -8.35 -9.69 -5.78
N GLY A 264 -7.87 -8.56 -6.28
CA GLY A 264 -8.30 -8.03 -7.58
C GLY A 264 -7.93 -8.93 -8.75
N VAL A 265 -6.74 -9.54 -8.71
CA VAL A 265 -6.35 -10.56 -9.70
C VAL A 265 -7.28 -11.76 -9.64
N LEU A 266 -7.57 -12.25 -8.43
CA LEU A 266 -8.47 -13.40 -8.24
C LEU A 266 -9.88 -13.11 -8.77
N GLU A 267 -10.45 -11.95 -8.43
CA GLU A 267 -11.76 -11.50 -8.92
C GLU A 267 -11.80 -11.44 -10.45
N SER A 268 -10.72 -10.94 -11.08
CA SER A 268 -10.62 -10.86 -12.53
C SER A 268 -10.66 -12.22 -13.22
N ILE A 269 -9.97 -13.24 -12.68
CA ILE A 269 -9.91 -14.56 -13.31
C ILE A 269 -11.12 -15.44 -13.01
N GLU A 270 -11.81 -15.23 -11.88
CA GLU A 270 -13.03 -15.97 -11.54
C GLU A 270 -14.25 -15.47 -12.33
N THR A 271 -14.35 -14.16 -12.57
CA THR A 271 -15.49 -13.54 -13.26
C THR A 271 -15.46 -13.78 -14.77
N ASN A 272 -14.27 -13.95 -15.37
CA ASN A 272 -14.08 -14.17 -16.80
C ASN A 272 -13.90 -15.66 -17.18
N SER A 273 -14.43 -16.57 -16.38
CA SER A 273 -14.28 -18.04 -16.55
C SER A 273 -15.57 -18.73 -16.97
#